data_8c0ee4059c77c17c3dc89a5bb26297df
#
_entry.id   8c0ee4059c77c17c3dc89a5bb26297df
#
_cell.length_a   1.000
_cell.length_b   1.000
_cell.length_c   1.000
_cell.angle_alpha   90.00
_cell.angle_beta   90.00
_cell.angle_gamma   90.00
#
_symmetry.space_group_name_H-M   'P 1'
#
loop_
_entity.id
_entity.type
_entity.pdbx_description
1 polymer ?
#
loop_
_entity_poly.entity_id
_entity_poly.type
_entity_poly.pdbx_seq_one_letter_code
_entity_poly.pdbx_strand_id
1 'polypeptide(L)'
;MNKKNVLYVKNLNKTYSKNGSKSVDAIKNLNLEVNEGEIFGLLGPNGASKSTFINILAGTTIKSSGEVNVWGFNLDINPRQVRASIGIVPQEVNVDPFFTPWNILELQAGMYGIKKKDRITETILKLVSLDKQSKSYTRALSGGMKRRLLVAKALVHQPPIIILDEPTAGVDVQQRKYLWENLRLLNKQGVTIILTTHYLIEAEEMCDRIGIINNGKLVALETKSIQNTKAIGQMHLMI
;
A
#
# COMPACT_ATOMS: atom_id res chain seq x y z
N MET A 1 -1.69 5.28 -25.82
CA MET A 1 -0.41 5.56 -25.13
C MET A 1 -0.09 4.39 -24.23
N ASN A 2 1.06 3.72 -24.39
CA ASN A 2 1.48 2.68 -23.45
C ASN A 2 1.73 3.34 -22.09
N LYS A 3 0.95 2.99 -21.07
CA LYS A 3 1.18 3.44 -19.70
C LYS A 3 2.53 2.89 -19.23
N LYS A 4 3.32 3.72 -18.57
CA LYS A 4 4.62 3.33 -18.04
C LYS A 4 4.42 2.39 -16.85
N ASN A 5 5.14 1.27 -16.83
CA ASN A 5 5.16 0.39 -15.66
C ASN A 5 5.96 1.07 -14.53
N VAL A 6 5.32 1.27 -13.38
CA VAL A 6 5.93 1.87 -12.19
C VAL A 6 6.32 0.85 -11.13
N LEU A 7 5.72 -0.34 -11.18
CA LEU A 7 6.14 -1.53 -10.44
C LEU A 7 6.25 -2.68 -11.43
N TYR A 8 7.41 -3.32 -11.45
CA TYR A 8 7.68 -4.51 -12.26
C TYR A 8 8.29 -5.58 -11.36
N VAL A 9 7.65 -6.74 -11.32
CA VAL A 9 8.06 -7.90 -10.52
C VAL A 9 8.16 -9.10 -11.43
N LYS A 10 9.31 -9.77 -11.43
CA LYS A 10 9.57 -10.96 -12.25
C LYS A 10 10.15 -12.09 -11.43
N ASN A 11 9.48 -13.25 -11.49
CA ASN A 11 9.89 -14.49 -10.84
C ASN A 11 10.24 -14.30 -9.35
N LEU A 12 9.50 -13.42 -8.65
CA LEU A 12 9.75 -13.13 -7.24
C LEU A 12 9.43 -14.36 -6.39
N ASN A 13 10.40 -14.73 -5.54
CA ASN A 13 10.24 -15.81 -4.57
C ASN A 13 10.64 -15.34 -3.17
N LYS A 14 9.94 -15.85 -2.16
CA LYS A 14 10.30 -15.70 -0.75
C LYS A 14 10.04 -16.97 0.00
N THR A 15 11.11 -17.54 0.53
CA THR A 15 11.07 -18.71 1.43
C THR A 15 11.54 -18.26 2.81
N TYR A 16 10.78 -18.58 3.83
CA TYR A 16 11.21 -18.46 5.23
C TYR A 16 11.75 -19.81 5.70
N SER A 17 12.98 -19.83 6.16
CA SER A 17 13.58 -20.99 6.83
C SER A 17 13.71 -20.70 8.32
N LYS A 18 13.31 -21.65 9.16
CA LYS A 18 13.49 -21.60 10.61
C LYS A 18 14.38 -22.78 11.00
N ASN A 19 15.46 -22.52 11.73
CA ASN A 19 16.35 -23.59 12.19
C ASN A 19 15.55 -24.73 12.85
N GLY A 20 15.66 -25.96 12.30
CA GLY A 20 14.94 -27.14 12.78
C GLY A 20 13.48 -27.28 12.35
N SER A 21 12.93 -26.38 11.55
CA SER A 21 11.55 -26.42 11.06
C SER A 21 11.50 -26.52 9.53
N LYS A 22 10.37 -27.04 9.00
CA LYS A 22 10.10 -27.09 7.56
C LYS A 22 10.10 -25.67 6.98
N SER A 23 10.82 -25.44 5.89
CA SER A 23 10.80 -24.16 5.17
C SER A 23 9.40 -23.89 4.62
N VAL A 24 9.00 -22.60 4.64
CA VAL A 24 7.70 -22.15 4.15
C VAL A 24 7.92 -21.19 2.97
N ASP A 25 7.43 -21.59 1.81
CA ASP A 25 7.43 -20.74 0.61
C ASP A 25 6.26 -19.76 0.68
N ALA A 26 6.56 -18.53 1.08
CA ALA A 26 5.56 -17.48 1.21
C ALA A 26 5.19 -16.87 -0.15
N ILE A 27 6.16 -16.65 -1.05
CA ILE A 27 5.91 -16.16 -2.42
C ILE A 27 6.57 -17.14 -3.38
N LYS A 28 5.83 -17.49 -4.45
CA LYS A 28 6.21 -18.51 -5.41
C LYS A 28 6.06 -17.99 -6.83
N ASN A 29 7.18 -17.62 -7.45
CA ASN A 29 7.24 -17.19 -8.85
C ASN A 29 6.21 -16.08 -9.18
N LEU A 30 6.10 -15.07 -8.31
CA LEU A 30 5.18 -13.95 -8.50
C LEU A 30 5.68 -13.08 -9.64
N ASN A 31 4.79 -12.84 -10.63
CA ASN A 31 5.00 -11.92 -11.73
C ASN A 31 3.87 -10.89 -11.71
N LEU A 32 4.21 -9.61 -11.65
CA LEU A 32 3.24 -8.54 -11.48
C LEU A 32 3.75 -7.24 -12.09
N GLU A 33 2.85 -6.52 -12.77
CA GLU A 33 3.11 -5.19 -13.29
C GLU A 33 2.00 -4.23 -12.85
N VAL A 34 2.39 -3.02 -12.41
CA VAL A 34 1.47 -1.94 -12.08
C VAL A 34 1.83 -0.73 -12.92
N ASN A 35 0.81 -0.11 -13.53
CA ASN A 35 0.98 1.04 -14.41
C ASN A 35 0.90 2.35 -13.63
N GLU A 36 1.53 3.39 -14.17
CA GLU A 36 1.48 4.75 -13.64
C GLU A 36 0.03 5.27 -13.58
N GLY A 37 -0.34 5.84 -12.44
CA GLY A 37 -1.64 6.48 -12.23
C GLY A 37 -2.83 5.52 -12.15
N GLU A 38 -2.61 4.19 -12.00
CA GLU A 38 -3.72 3.28 -11.74
C GLU A 38 -3.93 3.03 -10.24
N ILE A 39 -5.12 2.62 -9.87
CA ILE A 39 -5.43 2.01 -8.58
C ILE A 39 -5.42 0.50 -8.79
N PHE A 40 -4.38 -0.16 -8.26
CA PHE A 40 -4.19 -1.60 -8.35
C PHE A 40 -4.57 -2.30 -7.04
N GLY A 41 -5.42 -3.31 -7.10
CA GLY A 41 -5.81 -4.15 -5.96
C GLY A 41 -5.06 -5.48 -5.95
N LEU A 42 -4.48 -5.86 -4.81
CA LEU A 42 -3.98 -7.20 -4.58
C LEU A 42 -4.94 -7.92 -3.62
N LEU A 43 -5.86 -8.71 -4.20
CA LEU A 43 -6.90 -9.44 -3.50
C LEU A 43 -6.43 -10.83 -3.11
N GLY A 44 -6.74 -11.28 -1.90
CA GLY A 44 -6.47 -12.65 -1.47
C GLY A 44 -6.81 -12.90 0.00
N PRO A 45 -6.98 -14.15 0.42
CA PRO A 45 -7.30 -14.50 1.80
C PRO A 45 -6.16 -14.12 2.77
N ASN A 46 -6.45 -14.17 4.06
CA ASN A 46 -5.43 -14.02 5.09
C ASN A 46 -4.38 -15.13 4.94
N GLY A 47 -3.11 -14.78 5.07
CA GLY A 47 -2.01 -15.73 4.83
C GLY A 47 -1.62 -15.95 3.36
N ALA A 48 -2.31 -15.33 2.40
CA ALA A 48 -1.93 -15.42 0.98
C ALA A 48 -0.60 -14.74 0.61
N SER A 49 0.06 -14.11 1.59
CA SER A 49 1.36 -13.42 1.48
C SER A 49 1.33 -12.00 0.93
N LYS A 50 0.19 -11.33 1.00
CA LYS A 50 0.05 -9.91 0.62
C LYS A 50 1.03 -9.02 1.41
N SER A 51 1.02 -9.13 2.75
CA SER A 51 1.93 -8.36 3.61
C SER A 51 3.40 -8.75 3.45
N THR A 52 3.71 -10.03 3.10
CA THR A 52 5.09 -10.43 2.74
C THR A 52 5.57 -9.67 1.51
N PHE A 53 4.73 -9.54 0.50
CA PHE A 53 5.03 -8.78 -0.71
C PHE A 53 5.28 -7.29 -0.39
N ILE A 54 4.39 -6.66 0.37
CA ILE A 54 4.57 -5.27 0.82
C ILE A 54 5.88 -5.12 1.62
N ASN A 55 6.19 -6.03 2.53
CA ASN A 55 7.41 -6.00 3.34
C ASN A 55 8.68 -6.12 2.49
N ILE A 56 8.64 -6.84 1.36
CA ILE A 56 9.75 -6.87 0.40
C ILE A 56 9.92 -5.49 -0.25
N LEU A 57 8.85 -4.86 -0.71
CA LEU A 57 8.89 -3.52 -1.30
C LEU A 57 9.36 -2.45 -0.29
N ALA A 58 8.95 -2.59 0.97
CA ALA A 58 9.38 -1.74 2.09
C ALA A 58 10.87 -1.93 2.44
N GLY A 59 11.49 -3.05 2.02
CA GLY A 59 12.85 -3.42 2.40
C GLY A 59 12.97 -3.93 3.84
N THR A 60 11.86 -4.29 4.49
CA THR A 60 11.84 -4.93 5.82
C THR A 60 11.98 -6.44 5.74
N THR A 61 11.75 -7.02 4.55
CA THR A 61 11.95 -8.44 4.25
C THR A 61 12.82 -8.57 3.00
N ILE A 62 13.88 -9.36 3.08
CA ILE A 62 14.74 -9.66 1.93
C ILE A 62 14.08 -10.79 1.12
N LYS A 63 13.90 -10.59 -0.19
CA LYS A 63 13.43 -11.64 -1.10
C LYS A 63 14.44 -12.78 -1.21
N SER A 64 14.00 -13.98 -1.58
CA SER A 64 14.90 -15.11 -1.82
C SER A 64 15.49 -15.11 -3.22
N SER A 65 14.69 -14.71 -4.23
CA SER A 65 15.13 -14.58 -5.63
C SER A 65 14.11 -13.75 -6.43
N GLY A 66 14.43 -13.51 -7.70
CA GLY A 66 13.58 -12.74 -8.62
C GLY A 66 14.00 -11.28 -8.71
N GLU A 67 13.35 -10.54 -9.60
CA GLU A 67 13.63 -9.15 -9.88
C GLU A 67 12.45 -8.28 -9.43
N VAL A 68 12.75 -7.13 -8.83
CA VAL A 68 11.77 -6.11 -8.45
C VAL A 68 12.31 -4.75 -8.83
N ASN A 69 11.55 -4.03 -9.66
CA ASN A 69 11.84 -2.65 -10.04
C ASN A 69 10.66 -1.76 -9.64
N VAL A 70 10.94 -0.65 -8.97
CA VAL A 70 9.97 0.33 -8.52
C VAL A 70 10.38 1.70 -9.03
N TRP A 71 9.51 2.36 -9.78
CA TRP A 71 9.75 3.67 -10.37
C TRP A 71 11.04 3.74 -11.19
N GLY A 72 11.42 2.62 -11.86
CA GLY A 72 12.65 2.49 -12.63
C GLY A 72 13.90 2.13 -11.81
N PHE A 73 13.80 1.99 -10.49
CA PHE A 73 14.89 1.60 -9.61
C PHE A 73 14.81 0.11 -9.24
N ASN A 74 15.92 -0.59 -9.41
CA ASN A 74 16.04 -1.99 -8.99
C ASN A 74 16.18 -2.07 -7.46
N LEU A 75 15.40 -2.94 -6.82
CA LEU A 75 15.35 -3.06 -5.36
C LEU A 75 16.68 -3.49 -4.73
N ASP A 76 17.45 -4.35 -5.41
CA ASP A 76 18.73 -4.86 -4.89
C ASP A 76 19.84 -3.83 -5.02
N ILE A 77 19.83 -3.05 -6.12
CA ILE A 77 20.88 -2.08 -6.45
C ILE A 77 20.58 -0.71 -5.83
N ASN A 78 19.32 -0.30 -5.84
CA ASN A 78 18.87 1.04 -5.46
C ASN A 78 17.82 1.03 -4.32
N PRO A 79 18.04 0.33 -3.19
CA PRO A 79 17.00 0.16 -2.16
C PRO A 79 16.55 1.46 -1.50
N ARG A 80 17.41 2.49 -1.47
CA ARG A 80 17.05 3.82 -0.93
C ARG A 80 16.09 4.56 -1.86
N GLN A 81 16.35 4.54 -3.17
CA GLN A 81 15.51 5.17 -4.19
C GLN A 81 14.14 4.47 -4.28
N VAL A 82 14.12 3.13 -4.19
CA VAL A 82 12.87 2.36 -4.10
C VAL A 82 12.04 2.83 -2.91
N ARG A 83 12.62 2.90 -1.71
CA ARG A 83 11.90 3.38 -0.51
C ARG A 83 11.48 4.85 -0.59
N ALA A 84 12.25 5.68 -1.28
CA ALA A 84 11.87 7.07 -1.51
C ALA A 84 10.72 7.21 -2.54
N SER A 85 10.53 6.21 -3.41
CA SER A 85 9.45 6.20 -4.41
C SER A 85 8.12 5.63 -3.88
N ILE A 86 8.09 5.10 -2.66
CA ILE A 86 6.89 4.50 -2.08
C ILE A 86 6.54 5.09 -0.72
N GLY A 87 5.25 5.34 -0.50
CA GLY A 87 4.67 5.61 0.81
C GLY A 87 3.89 4.38 1.27
N ILE A 88 4.10 3.90 2.50
CA ILE A 88 3.42 2.71 3.00
C ILE A 88 2.50 3.06 4.16
N VAL A 89 1.25 2.63 4.06
CA VAL A 89 0.24 2.70 5.11
C VAL A 89 0.01 1.28 5.64
N PRO A 90 0.50 0.96 6.84
CA PRO A 90 0.37 -0.39 7.39
C PRO A 90 -1.07 -0.68 7.83
N GLN A 91 -1.39 -1.97 7.96
CA GLN A 91 -2.67 -2.44 8.47
C GLN A 91 -2.91 -2.01 9.92
N GLU A 92 -1.90 -2.15 10.78
CA GLU A 92 -1.99 -1.77 12.19
C GLU A 92 -1.86 -0.26 12.37
N VAL A 93 -2.75 0.31 13.19
CA VAL A 93 -2.73 1.71 13.55
C VAL A 93 -1.80 1.91 14.75
N ASN A 94 -0.51 1.91 14.47
CA ASN A 94 0.51 2.13 15.49
C ASN A 94 1.06 3.57 15.38
N VAL A 95 0.61 4.44 16.28
CA VAL A 95 0.99 5.85 16.34
C VAL A 95 1.37 6.18 17.77
N ASP A 96 2.51 6.83 17.96
CA ASP A 96 2.97 7.24 19.29
C ASP A 96 1.94 8.17 19.96
N PRO A 97 1.43 7.81 21.15
CA PRO A 97 0.34 8.54 21.83
C PRO A 97 0.74 9.94 22.33
N PHE A 98 2.03 10.22 22.44
CA PHE A 98 2.57 11.46 23.03
C PHE A 98 2.99 12.50 22.00
N PHE A 99 2.92 12.17 20.69
CA PHE A 99 3.17 13.13 19.63
C PHE A 99 1.87 13.75 19.12
N THR A 100 1.98 14.94 18.53
CA THR A 100 0.89 15.54 17.75
C THR A 100 1.01 15.13 16.28
N PRO A 101 -0.08 15.18 15.48
CA PRO A 101 -0.01 14.97 14.03
C PRO A 101 1.06 15.83 13.36
N TRP A 102 1.14 17.10 13.73
CA TRP A 102 2.17 17.99 13.23
C TRP A 102 3.58 17.47 13.49
N ASN A 103 3.89 17.12 14.75
CA ASN A 103 5.23 16.66 15.12
C ASN A 103 5.60 15.34 14.44
N ILE A 104 4.65 14.43 14.28
CA ILE A 104 4.87 13.16 13.57
C ILE A 104 5.26 13.42 12.12
N LEU A 105 4.55 14.29 11.41
CA LEU A 105 4.86 14.60 10.02
C LEU A 105 6.17 15.36 9.88
N GLU A 106 6.46 16.30 10.77
CA GLU A 106 7.73 17.03 10.79
C GLU A 106 8.92 16.10 11.04
N LEU A 107 8.78 15.15 11.99
CA LEU A 107 9.79 14.14 12.26
C LEU A 107 10.03 13.25 11.04
N GLN A 108 8.93 12.76 10.44
CA GLN A 108 8.99 11.92 9.25
C GLN A 108 9.66 12.66 8.08
N ALA A 109 9.31 13.93 7.84
CA ALA A 109 9.94 14.75 6.81
C ALA A 109 11.45 14.90 7.05
N GLY A 110 11.85 15.08 8.32
CA GLY A 110 13.25 15.12 8.71
C GLY A 110 14.00 13.81 8.42
N MET A 111 13.38 12.66 8.66
CA MET A 111 13.95 11.34 8.36
C MET A 111 14.18 11.12 6.86
N TYR A 112 13.34 11.71 5.99
CA TYR A 112 13.54 11.75 4.54
C TYR A 112 14.50 12.86 4.08
N GLY A 113 15.08 13.63 4.99
CA GLY A 113 16.03 14.72 4.67
C GLY A 113 15.36 15.97 4.07
N ILE A 114 14.05 16.12 4.18
CA ILE A 114 13.32 17.27 3.64
C ILE A 114 13.62 18.51 4.51
N LYS A 115 14.20 19.54 3.89
CA LYS A 115 14.51 20.80 4.57
C LYS A 115 13.22 21.47 5.07
N LYS A 116 13.28 22.14 6.22
CA LYS A 116 12.09 22.78 6.85
C LYS A 116 11.29 23.66 5.89
N LYS A 117 11.95 24.44 5.04
CA LYS A 117 11.31 25.33 4.07
C LYS A 117 10.54 24.61 2.96
N ASP A 118 10.87 23.34 2.69
CA ASP A 118 10.30 22.54 1.61
C ASP A 118 9.23 21.54 2.13
N ARG A 119 8.93 21.59 3.43
CA ARG A 119 7.93 20.70 4.05
C ARG A 119 6.52 21.20 3.79
N ILE A 120 5.65 20.29 3.43
CA ILE A 120 4.24 20.54 3.11
C ILE A 120 3.29 20.00 4.19
N THR A 121 3.74 19.98 5.44
CA THR A 121 3.02 19.41 6.60
C THR A 121 1.60 19.95 6.73
N GLU A 122 1.42 21.27 6.62
CA GLU A 122 0.10 21.92 6.70
C GLU A 122 -0.81 21.45 5.56
N THR A 123 -0.30 21.42 4.33
CA THR A 123 -1.04 20.98 3.15
C THR A 123 -1.52 19.54 3.30
N ILE A 124 -0.63 18.64 3.78
CA ILE A 124 -0.98 17.24 4.00
C ILE A 124 -2.04 17.10 5.10
N LEU A 125 -1.91 17.84 6.21
CA LEU A 125 -2.91 17.80 7.28
C LEU A 125 -4.28 18.27 6.81
N LYS A 126 -4.35 19.30 5.96
CA LYS A 126 -5.60 19.74 5.31
C LYS A 126 -6.16 18.67 4.38
N LEU A 127 -5.30 18.03 3.57
CA LEU A 127 -5.69 16.98 2.63
C LEU A 127 -6.37 15.80 3.35
N VAL A 128 -5.85 15.40 4.52
CA VAL A 128 -6.45 14.31 5.32
C VAL A 128 -7.45 14.79 6.37
N SER A 129 -7.84 16.08 6.36
CA SER A 129 -8.78 16.71 7.31
C SER A 129 -8.38 16.51 8.78
N LEU A 130 -7.13 16.76 9.09
CA LEU A 130 -6.54 16.75 10.43
C LEU A 130 -5.92 18.10 10.82
N ASP A 131 -6.16 19.16 10.06
CA ASP A 131 -5.67 20.50 10.31
C ASP A 131 -6.11 21.04 11.69
N LYS A 132 -7.39 20.83 12.05
CA LYS A 132 -7.94 21.23 13.35
C LYS A 132 -7.31 20.47 14.52
N GLN A 133 -6.89 19.21 14.33
CA GLN A 133 -6.26 18.35 15.32
C GLN A 133 -4.74 18.36 15.25
N SER A 134 -4.15 19.22 14.42
CA SER A 134 -2.70 19.25 14.14
C SER A 134 -1.83 19.34 15.41
N LYS A 135 -2.33 20.01 16.44
CA LYS A 135 -1.64 20.21 17.75
C LYS A 135 -2.20 19.35 18.89
N SER A 136 -3.24 18.55 18.64
CA SER A 136 -3.77 17.62 19.65
C SER A 136 -2.90 16.37 19.75
N TYR A 137 -2.71 15.82 20.94
CA TYR A 137 -1.99 14.55 21.08
C TYR A 137 -2.74 13.42 20.37
N THR A 138 -2.00 12.49 19.74
CA THR A 138 -2.58 11.38 18.97
C THR A 138 -3.40 10.43 19.83
N ARG A 139 -3.17 10.36 21.16
CA ARG A 139 -4.04 9.62 22.09
C ARG A 139 -5.48 10.13 22.11
N ALA A 140 -5.71 11.40 21.81
CA ALA A 140 -7.05 12.01 21.76
C ALA A 140 -7.75 11.81 20.41
N LEU A 141 -7.06 11.26 19.40
CA LEU A 141 -7.63 11.03 18.08
C LEU A 141 -8.48 9.75 18.06
N SER A 142 -9.58 9.78 17.32
CA SER A 142 -10.36 8.57 17.01
C SER A 142 -9.55 7.60 16.14
N GLY A 143 -10.00 6.34 16.05
CA GLY A 143 -9.37 5.33 15.19
C GLY A 143 -9.27 5.78 13.72
N GLY A 144 -10.35 6.35 13.18
CA GLY A 144 -10.36 6.89 11.82
C GLY A 144 -9.42 8.09 11.63
N MET A 145 -9.28 8.98 12.64
CA MET A 145 -8.30 10.06 12.60
C MET A 145 -6.86 9.53 12.60
N LYS A 146 -6.57 8.52 13.42
CA LYS A 146 -5.26 7.85 13.43
C LYS A 146 -4.95 7.19 12.09
N ARG A 147 -5.94 6.54 11.46
CA ARG A 147 -5.77 5.96 10.12
C ARG A 147 -5.43 7.03 9.08
N ARG A 148 -6.13 8.17 9.10
CA ARG A 148 -5.82 9.32 8.21
C ARG A 148 -4.43 9.89 8.47
N LEU A 149 -3.96 9.89 9.71
CA LEU A 149 -2.60 10.30 10.06
C LEU A 149 -1.55 9.35 9.48
N LEU A 150 -1.80 8.03 9.42
CA LEU A 150 -0.90 7.10 8.75
C LEU A 150 -0.81 7.37 7.24
N VAL A 151 -1.93 7.70 6.59
CA VAL A 151 -1.94 8.14 5.18
C VAL A 151 -1.14 9.43 5.02
N ALA A 152 -1.35 10.42 5.88
CA ALA A 152 -0.59 11.66 5.90
C ALA A 152 0.92 11.41 6.05
N LYS A 153 1.32 10.51 6.95
CA LYS A 153 2.71 10.11 7.17
C LYS A 153 3.34 9.48 5.92
N ALA A 154 2.58 8.67 5.18
CA ALA A 154 3.04 8.06 3.93
C ALA A 154 3.21 9.08 2.79
N LEU A 155 2.53 10.24 2.85
CA LEU A 155 2.57 11.30 1.85
C LEU A 155 3.69 12.32 2.06
N VAL A 156 4.33 12.38 3.23
CA VAL A 156 5.25 13.45 3.63
C VAL A 156 6.37 13.70 2.63
N HIS A 157 6.90 12.65 2.02
CA HIS A 157 7.99 12.73 1.03
C HIS A 157 7.49 12.74 -0.42
N GLN A 158 6.17 12.95 -0.62
CA GLN A 158 5.51 13.06 -1.93
C GLN A 158 5.85 11.88 -2.87
N PRO A 159 5.65 10.63 -2.43
CA PRO A 159 6.00 9.47 -3.24
C PRO A 159 5.06 9.34 -4.43
N PRO A 160 5.55 8.92 -5.61
CA PRO A 160 4.70 8.64 -6.77
C PRO A 160 3.81 7.40 -6.59
N ILE A 161 4.12 6.52 -5.63
CA ILE A 161 3.36 5.30 -5.35
C ILE A 161 3.00 5.25 -3.86
N ILE A 162 1.71 4.97 -3.56
CA ILE A 162 1.25 4.69 -2.20
C ILE A 162 0.78 3.24 -2.13
N ILE A 163 1.24 2.53 -1.10
CA ILE A 163 0.85 1.15 -0.81
C ILE A 163 0.06 1.14 0.49
N LEU A 164 -1.16 0.58 0.46
CA LEU A 164 -2.02 0.46 1.64
C LEU A 164 -2.26 -1.02 1.95
N ASP A 165 -1.87 -1.45 3.14
CA ASP A 165 -2.11 -2.82 3.60
C ASP A 165 -3.43 -2.88 4.37
N GLU A 166 -4.44 -3.52 3.74
CA GLU A 166 -5.81 -3.68 4.27
C GLU A 166 -6.40 -2.39 4.88
N PRO A 167 -6.50 -1.31 4.09
CA PRO A 167 -6.74 0.04 4.62
C PRO A 167 -8.10 0.21 5.31
N THR A 168 -9.06 -0.67 5.05
CA THR A 168 -10.42 -0.61 5.59
C THR A 168 -10.75 -1.68 6.62
N ALA A 169 -9.76 -2.50 7.00
CA ALA A 169 -9.95 -3.52 8.03
C ALA A 169 -10.40 -2.89 9.36
N GLY A 170 -11.54 -3.33 9.89
CA GLY A 170 -12.11 -2.81 11.15
C GLY A 170 -12.64 -1.37 11.09
N VAL A 171 -12.86 -0.82 9.89
CA VAL A 171 -13.38 0.53 9.67
C VAL A 171 -14.87 0.49 9.35
N ASP A 172 -15.66 1.37 9.94
CA ASP A 172 -17.09 1.49 9.63
C ASP A 172 -17.35 1.99 8.19
N VAL A 173 -18.58 1.83 7.71
CA VAL A 173 -18.97 2.11 6.33
C VAL A 173 -18.76 3.58 5.94
N GLN A 174 -19.02 4.52 6.84
CA GLN A 174 -18.86 5.95 6.55
C GLN A 174 -17.38 6.33 6.43
N GLN A 175 -16.56 5.87 7.37
CA GLN A 175 -15.13 6.12 7.35
C GLN A 175 -14.43 5.45 6.15
N ARG A 176 -14.92 4.27 5.74
CA ARG A 176 -14.47 3.58 4.53
C ARG A 176 -14.71 4.42 3.28
N LYS A 177 -15.94 4.91 3.08
CA LYS A 177 -16.29 5.79 1.94
C LYS A 177 -15.41 7.03 1.91
N TYR A 178 -15.23 7.68 3.05
CA TYR A 178 -14.36 8.85 3.16
C TYR A 178 -12.90 8.55 2.78
N LEU A 179 -12.36 7.42 3.24
CA LEU A 179 -11.02 6.99 2.85
C LEU A 179 -10.91 6.78 1.34
N TRP A 180 -11.90 6.12 0.72
CA TRP A 180 -11.94 5.86 -0.72
C TRP A 180 -11.98 7.16 -1.54
N GLU A 181 -12.78 8.14 -1.13
CA GLU A 181 -12.83 9.45 -1.77
C GLU A 181 -11.47 10.15 -1.75
N ASN A 182 -10.79 10.14 -0.62
CA ASN A 182 -9.46 10.73 -0.50
C ASN A 182 -8.42 9.99 -1.38
N LEU A 183 -8.46 8.67 -1.42
CA LEU A 183 -7.56 7.89 -2.29
C LEU A 183 -7.82 8.19 -3.77
N ARG A 184 -9.08 8.31 -4.19
CA ARG A 184 -9.43 8.70 -5.56
C ARG A 184 -8.96 10.11 -5.89
N LEU A 185 -9.02 11.05 -4.95
CA LEU A 185 -8.48 12.41 -5.14
C LEU A 185 -6.96 12.39 -5.33
N LEU A 186 -6.23 11.62 -4.53
CA LEU A 186 -4.78 11.44 -4.68
C LEU A 186 -4.44 10.80 -6.04
N ASN A 187 -5.19 9.79 -6.45
CA ASN A 187 -4.97 9.13 -7.75
C ASN A 187 -5.23 10.09 -8.92
N LYS A 188 -6.28 10.93 -8.86
CA LYS A 188 -6.52 11.98 -9.87
C LYS A 188 -5.39 13.01 -9.96
N GLN A 189 -4.59 13.18 -8.91
CA GLN A 189 -3.38 14.01 -8.89
C GLN A 189 -2.14 13.30 -9.46
N GLY A 190 -2.31 12.07 -9.97
CA GLY A 190 -1.24 11.29 -10.61
C GLY A 190 -0.55 10.28 -9.70
N VAL A 191 -0.94 10.16 -8.43
CA VAL A 191 -0.37 9.17 -7.51
C VAL A 191 -0.88 7.77 -7.88
N THR A 192 0.03 6.82 -8.08
CA THR A 192 -0.32 5.41 -8.25
C THR A 192 -0.66 4.80 -6.89
N ILE A 193 -1.73 4.02 -6.82
CA ILE A 193 -2.18 3.42 -5.57
C ILE A 193 -2.15 1.90 -5.70
N ILE A 194 -1.54 1.22 -4.74
CA ILE A 194 -1.58 -0.23 -4.60
C ILE A 194 -2.25 -0.51 -3.26
N LEU A 195 -3.35 -1.25 -3.26
CA LEU A 195 -4.01 -1.66 -2.03
C LEU A 195 -4.11 -3.17 -1.94
N THR A 196 -3.92 -3.70 -0.72
CA THR A 196 -4.24 -5.10 -0.44
C THR A 196 -5.57 -5.18 0.27
N THR A 197 -6.33 -6.20 -0.03
CA THR A 197 -7.60 -6.48 0.64
C THR A 197 -7.96 -7.96 0.55
N HIS A 198 -8.81 -8.41 1.44
CA HIS A 198 -9.50 -9.70 1.34
C HIS A 198 -10.99 -9.53 1.02
N TYR A 199 -11.46 -8.29 0.84
CA TYR A 199 -12.84 -7.97 0.46
C TYR A 199 -12.95 -7.69 -1.04
N LEU A 200 -13.67 -8.56 -1.75
CA LEU A 200 -13.91 -8.42 -3.19
C LEU A 200 -14.59 -7.11 -3.54
N ILE A 201 -15.63 -6.73 -2.78
CA ILE A 201 -16.40 -5.50 -3.01
C ILE A 201 -15.49 -4.26 -2.97
N GLU A 202 -14.53 -4.22 -2.06
CA GLU A 202 -13.57 -3.12 -1.99
C GLU A 202 -12.69 -3.04 -3.23
N ALA A 203 -12.17 -4.19 -3.67
CA ALA A 203 -11.34 -4.26 -4.86
C ALA A 203 -12.11 -3.83 -6.12
N GLU A 204 -13.35 -4.31 -6.27
CA GLU A 204 -14.23 -3.96 -7.40
C GLU A 204 -14.61 -2.47 -7.44
N GLU A 205 -14.90 -1.87 -6.30
CA GLU A 205 -15.26 -0.46 -6.24
C GLU A 205 -14.08 0.47 -6.48
N MET A 206 -12.90 0.12 -5.95
CA MET A 206 -11.75 1.02 -5.91
C MET A 206 -10.78 0.85 -7.06
N CYS A 207 -10.55 -0.39 -7.52
CA CYS A 207 -9.41 -0.70 -8.38
C CYS A 207 -9.75 -0.67 -9.86
N ASP A 208 -8.79 -0.24 -10.67
CA ASP A 208 -8.84 -0.33 -12.14
C ASP A 208 -8.47 -1.75 -12.60
N ARG A 209 -7.52 -2.38 -11.89
CA ARG A 209 -7.07 -3.75 -12.09
C ARG A 209 -6.92 -4.45 -10.75
N ILE A 210 -7.19 -5.76 -10.74
CA ILE A 210 -7.11 -6.61 -9.54
C ILE A 210 -6.24 -7.82 -9.84
N GLY A 211 -5.18 -8.00 -9.07
CA GLY A 211 -4.42 -9.24 -9.01
C GLY A 211 -4.94 -10.11 -7.87
N ILE A 212 -5.26 -11.37 -8.16
CA ILE A 212 -5.70 -12.34 -7.15
C ILE A 212 -4.51 -13.19 -6.74
N ILE A 213 -4.15 -13.12 -5.45
CA ILE A 213 -3.07 -13.92 -4.89
C ILE A 213 -3.61 -15.00 -3.95
N ASN A 214 -3.16 -16.24 -4.14
CA ASN A 214 -3.47 -17.35 -3.26
C ASN A 214 -2.23 -18.23 -3.06
N ASN A 215 -1.95 -18.63 -1.81
CA ASN A 215 -0.80 -19.48 -1.45
C ASN A 215 0.53 -18.99 -2.05
N GLY A 216 0.74 -17.69 -2.09
CA GLY A 216 1.95 -17.02 -2.58
C GLY A 216 2.09 -16.96 -4.11
N LYS A 217 1.05 -17.30 -4.88
CA LYS A 217 1.02 -17.22 -6.34
C LYS A 217 -0.04 -16.24 -6.83
N LEU A 218 0.26 -15.48 -7.87
CA LEU A 218 -0.75 -14.75 -8.60
C LEU A 218 -1.55 -15.75 -9.45
N VAL A 219 -2.85 -15.89 -9.17
CA VAL A 219 -3.73 -16.88 -9.83
C VAL A 219 -4.58 -16.26 -10.91
N ALA A 220 -4.85 -14.95 -10.83
CA ALA A 220 -5.58 -14.20 -11.85
C ALA A 220 -5.17 -12.73 -11.87
N LEU A 221 -5.36 -12.08 -13.00
CA LEU A 221 -5.21 -10.63 -13.17
C LEU A 221 -6.39 -10.13 -14.00
N GLU A 222 -7.26 -9.35 -13.37
CA GLU A 222 -8.52 -8.89 -13.94
C GLU A 222 -8.54 -7.37 -14.13
N THR A 223 -9.18 -6.91 -15.20
CA THR A 223 -9.47 -5.49 -15.41
C THR A 223 -10.95 -5.22 -15.16
N LYS A 224 -11.30 -4.02 -14.74
CA LYS A 224 -12.69 -3.62 -14.43
C LYS A 224 -13.68 -3.87 -15.57
N SER A 225 -13.22 -3.90 -16.82
CA SER A 225 -14.03 -4.18 -18.00
C SER A 225 -14.46 -5.65 -18.14
N ILE A 226 -13.79 -6.59 -17.48
CA ILE A 226 -14.04 -8.04 -17.59
C ILE A 226 -14.90 -8.55 -16.43
N GLN A 227 -14.99 -7.79 -15.34
CA GLN A 227 -15.68 -8.17 -14.09
C GLN A 227 -17.18 -8.45 -14.27
N ASN A 228 -17.80 -7.97 -15.35
CA ASN A 228 -19.25 -8.09 -15.53
C ASN A 228 -19.74 -9.47 -16.02
N THR A 229 -18.91 -10.48 -16.26
CA THR A 229 -19.45 -11.62 -17.00
C THR A 229 -19.07 -13.05 -16.57
N LYS A 230 -18.01 -13.34 -15.81
CA LYS A 230 -17.70 -14.77 -15.50
C LYS A 230 -16.83 -15.08 -14.26
N ALA A 231 -16.06 -14.16 -13.71
CA ALA A 231 -15.10 -14.46 -12.64
C ALA A 231 -15.75 -14.68 -11.26
N ILE A 232 -16.93 -14.09 -11.02
CA ILE A 232 -17.66 -14.14 -9.73
C ILE A 232 -18.09 -15.57 -9.37
N GLY A 233 -18.44 -16.39 -10.35
CA GLY A 233 -18.91 -17.78 -10.12
C GLY A 233 -17.81 -18.75 -9.70
N GLN A 234 -16.57 -18.53 -10.12
CA GLN A 234 -15.43 -19.40 -9.77
C GLN A 234 -14.76 -19.03 -8.45
N MET A 235 -14.86 -17.77 -8.02
CA MET A 235 -14.29 -17.33 -6.74
C MET A 235 -15.03 -17.84 -5.50
N HIS A 236 -16.34 -18.09 -5.58
CA HIS A 236 -17.12 -18.68 -4.47
C HIS A 236 -16.72 -20.14 -4.16
N LEU A 237 -15.99 -20.80 -5.05
CA LEU A 237 -15.51 -22.18 -4.88
C LEU A 237 -14.05 -22.28 -4.41
N MET A 238 -13.32 -21.15 -4.27
CA MET A 238 -11.90 -21.13 -3.90
C MET A 238 -11.59 -20.39 -2.59
N ILE A 239 -12.60 -19.83 -1.92
CA ILE A 239 -12.53 -19.26 -0.58
C ILE A 239 -13.22 -20.20 0.40
#